data_2ab13ac72d8e1bd5fb4ac349a7111570
#
_entry.id   2ab13ac72d8e1bd5fb4ac349a7111570
#
_cell.length_a   1.000
_cell.length_b   1.000
_cell.length_c   1.000
_cell.angle_alpha   90.00
_cell.angle_beta   90.00
_cell.angle_gamma   90.00
#
_symmetry.space_group_name_H-M   'P 1'
#
loop_
_entity.id
_entity.type
_entity.pdbx_description
1 polymer ?
#
loop_
_entity_poly.entity_id
_entity_poly.type
_entity_poly.pdbx_seq_one_letter_code
_entity_poly.pdbx_strand_id
1 'polypeptide(L)'
;DVLFVDQLFLLSPLAILFTIFATTGVTHSFNVIDGLNGLSLGISLSTSFFLTVIAWLTSDALVVLLCLVFFLSSLGLFLLNFPWGKIFLGDGGAYFQGHCLSWIAILLLVRNPEITAWSILLIFFWPVVETVFSIYRRLYKKKPASIADREHFHQLVFDKIRNFKFFQDNSTFANSFSTFLILPAFITPSLLALVFYNVTMNAAIVFLVLLALYIFTYYRMKASF
;
A
#
# COMPACT_ATOMS: atom_id res chain seq x y z
N ASP A 1 20.17 6.12 3.16
CA ASP A 1 20.20 5.28 1.96
C ASP A 1 20.41 6.06 0.64
N VAL A 2 20.19 7.37 0.63
CA VAL A 2 20.48 8.27 -0.48
C VAL A 2 21.28 9.43 0.07
N LEU A 3 22.61 9.43 -0.15
CA LEU A 3 23.55 10.37 0.48
C LEU A 3 23.10 11.83 0.48
N PHE A 4 22.52 12.30 -0.63
CA PHE A 4 22.02 13.67 -0.73
C PHE A 4 20.80 13.92 0.18
N VAL A 5 19.89 12.96 0.25
CA VAL A 5 18.67 13.04 1.09
C VAL A 5 19.04 12.96 2.56
N ASP A 6 19.99 12.07 2.90
CA ASP A 6 20.49 11.91 4.27
C ASP A 6 21.15 13.20 4.77
N GLN A 7 21.91 13.88 3.90
CA GLN A 7 22.49 15.19 4.23
C GLN A 7 21.42 16.29 4.44
N LEU A 8 20.37 16.31 3.62
CA LEU A 8 19.25 17.25 3.81
C LEU A 8 18.53 17.02 5.14
N PHE A 9 18.42 15.76 5.58
CA PHE A 9 17.75 15.42 6.84
C PHE A 9 18.58 15.70 8.09
N LEU A 10 19.84 16.07 7.97
CA LEU A 10 20.59 16.66 9.06
C LEU A 10 19.97 18.01 9.51
N LEU A 11 19.23 18.68 8.62
CA LEU A 11 18.43 19.86 8.97
C LEU A 11 17.09 19.39 9.57
N SER A 12 16.98 19.43 10.89
CA SER A 12 15.79 18.97 11.63
C SER A 12 14.44 19.47 11.08
N PRO A 13 14.27 20.75 10.65
CA PRO A 13 13.00 21.19 10.08
C PRO A 13 12.63 20.45 8.78
N LEU A 14 13.60 20.12 7.92
CA LEU A 14 13.35 19.38 6.68
C LEU A 14 12.98 17.94 6.96
N ALA A 15 13.66 17.30 7.91
CA ALA A 15 13.33 15.95 8.34
C ALA A 15 11.89 15.87 8.89
N ILE A 16 11.49 16.83 9.72
CA ILE A 16 10.13 16.92 10.28
C ILE A 16 9.10 17.09 9.15
N LEU A 17 9.32 18.06 8.25
CA LEU A 17 8.40 18.31 7.12
C LEU A 17 8.27 17.07 6.21
N PHE A 18 9.37 16.39 5.93
CA PHE A 18 9.34 15.16 5.14
C PHE A 18 8.59 14.05 5.86
N THR A 19 8.80 13.88 7.16
CA THR A 19 8.07 12.87 7.96
C THR A 19 6.57 13.12 7.95
N ILE A 20 6.16 14.39 8.15
CA ILE A 20 4.74 14.79 8.07
C ILE A 20 4.18 14.49 6.67
N PHE A 21 4.90 14.87 5.62
CA PHE A 21 4.48 14.61 4.24
C PHE A 21 4.36 13.11 3.96
N ALA A 22 5.36 12.31 4.31
CA ALA A 22 5.39 10.88 4.07
C ALA A 22 4.28 10.14 4.85
N THR A 23 4.13 10.41 6.14
CA THR A 23 3.09 9.78 6.97
C THR A 23 1.69 10.18 6.53
N THR A 24 1.47 11.46 6.20
CA THR A 24 0.19 11.95 5.67
C THR A 24 -0.11 11.30 4.31
N GLY A 25 0.88 11.20 3.43
CA GLY A 25 0.76 10.56 2.13
C GLY A 25 0.37 9.08 2.24
N VAL A 26 1.03 8.33 3.11
CA VAL A 26 0.67 6.92 3.39
C VAL A 26 -0.72 6.82 4.00
N THR A 27 -1.05 7.68 4.98
CA THR A 27 -2.38 7.73 5.59
C THR A 27 -3.49 7.90 4.54
N HIS A 28 -3.33 8.87 3.64
CA HIS A 28 -4.28 9.08 2.54
C HIS A 28 -4.30 7.94 1.54
N SER A 29 -3.17 7.29 1.29
CA SER A 29 -3.10 6.21 0.32
C SER A 29 -3.95 5.00 0.72
N PHE A 30 -4.06 4.70 2.01
CA PHE A 30 -4.95 3.65 2.50
C PHE A 30 -6.44 3.98 2.31
N ASN A 31 -6.81 5.24 2.41
CA ASN A 31 -8.16 5.68 2.08
C ASN A 31 -8.44 5.60 0.57
N VAL A 32 -7.48 5.97 -0.27
CA VAL A 32 -7.61 5.90 -1.74
C VAL A 32 -7.85 4.46 -2.23
N ILE A 33 -7.23 3.46 -1.61
CA ILE A 33 -7.39 2.05 -1.99
C ILE A 33 -8.58 1.35 -1.32
N ASP A 34 -9.31 2.01 -0.41
CA ASP A 34 -10.46 1.41 0.30
C ASP A 34 -11.73 1.41 -0.58
N GLY A 35 -11.61 0.87 -1.79
CA GLY A 35 -12.69 0.85 -2.78
C GLY A 35 -13.31 -0.53 -3.03
N LEU A 36 -12.73 -1.61 -2.50
CA LEU A 36 -13.20 -2.99 -2.67
C LEU A 36 -13.19 -3.74 -1.33
N ASN A 37 -14.14 -4.70 -1.18
CA ASN A 37 -14.18 -5.55 -0.01
C ASN A 37 -12.83 -6.25 0.20
N GLY A 38 -12.26 -6.07 1.37
CA GLY A 38 -10.99 -6.69 1.78
C GLY A 38 -9.73 -6.08 1.17
N LEU A 39 -9.79 -5.09 0.27
CA LEU A 39 -8.58 -4.58 -0.39
C LEU A 39 -7.70 -3.81 0.61
N SER A 40 -8.21 -2.74 1.20
CA SER A 40 -7.45 -1.92 2.16
C SER A 40 -7.02 -2.74 3.39
N LEU A 41 -7.95 -3.53 3.95
CA LEU A 41 -7.66 -4.41 5.09
C LEU A 41 -6.68 -5.53 4.73
N GLY A 42 -6.80 -6.14 3.54
CA GLY A 42 -5.86 -7.17 3.06
C GLY A 42 -4.45 -6.62 2.88
N ILE A 43 -4.33 -5.39 2.36
CA ILE A 43 -3.05 -4.69 2.26
C ILE A 43 -2.51 -4.37 3.66
N SER A 44 -3.36 -3.91 4.59
CA SER A 44 -2.96 -3.67 5.99
C SER A 44 -2.42 -4.93 6.67
N LEU A 45 -3.11 -6.06 6.49
CA LEU A 45 -2.68 -7.36 7.00
C LEU A 45 -1.35 -7.80 6.37
N SER A 46 -1.23 -7.67 5.05
CA SER A 46 0.02 -7.97 4.34
C SER A 46 1.16 -7.10 4.86
N THR A 47 0.96 -5.77 4.92
CA THR A 47 1.96 -4.81 5.39
C THR A 47 2.42 -5.14 6.82
N SER A 48 1.48 -5.33 7.76
CA SER A 48 1.82 -5.65 9.14
C SER A 48 2.52 -7.00 9.27
N PHE A 49 2.12 -8.01 8.48
CA PHE A 49 2.79 -9.31 8.46
C PHE A 49 4.25 -9.19 8.00
N PHE A 50 4.50 -8.50 6.89
CA PHE A 50 5.87 -8.36 6.35
C PHE A 50 6.75 -7.48 7.24
N LEU A 51 6.20 -6.43 7.86
CA LEU A 51 6.91 -5.66 8.89
C LEU A 51 7.23 -6.54 10.12
N THR A 52 6.32 -7.43 10.54
CA THR A 52 6.58 -8.40 11.62
C THR A 52 7.76 -9.29 11.28
N VAL A 53 7.81 -9.83 10.05
CA VAL A 53 8.90 -10.73 9.64
C VAL A 53 10.23 -10.00 9.62
N ILE A 54 10.30 -8.77 9.06
CA ILE A 54 11.55 -7.99 9.08
C ILE A 54 11.97 -7.66 10.52
N ALA A 55 11.04 -7.21 11.37
CA ALA A 55 11.32 -6.93 12.78
C ALA A 55 11.82 -8.17 13.53
N TRP A 56 11.29 -9.35 13.20
CA TRP A 56 11.76 -10.61 13.78
C TRP A 56 13.18 -10.97 13.30
N LEU A 57 13.49 -10.77 12.01
CA LEU A 57 14.82 -10.98 11.45
C LEU A 57 15.88 -10.06 12.09
N THR A 58 15.47 -8.85 12.48
CA THR A 58 16.34 -7.88 13.18
C THR A 58 16.25 -7.96 14.70
N SER A 59 15.54 -8.96 15.23
CA SER A 59 15.38 -9.20 16.69
C SER A 59 14.71 -8.03 17.44
N ASP A 60 13.90 -7.21 16.78
CA ASP A 60 13.16 -6.11 17.40
C ASP A 60 11.81 -6.57 17.96
N ALA A 61 11.84 -7.13 19.17
CA ALA A 61 10.66 -7.69 19.85
C ALA A 61 9.53 -6.65 20.05
N LEU A 62 9.87 -5.36 20.23
CA LEU A 62 8.86 -4.31 20.40
C LEU A 62 8.06 -4.13 19.10
N VAL A 63 8.74 -4.00 17.97
CA VAL A 63 8.07 -3.79 16.67
C VAL A 63 7.30 -5.06 16.28
N VAL A 64 7.83 -6.26 16.54
CA VAL A 64 7.09 -7.52 16.35
C VAL A 64 5.78 -7.49 17.13
N LEU A 65 5.79 -7.12 18.42
CA LEU A 65 4.59 -7.04 19.23
C LEU A 65 3.57 -6.04 18.68
N LEU A 66 4.01 -4.83 18.31
CA LEU A 66 3.14 -3.79 17.74
C LEU A 66 2.48 -4.25 16.44
N CYS A 67 3.26 -4.86 15.54
CA CYS A 67 2.76 -5.40 14.29
C CYS A 67 1.76 -6.54 14.50
N LEU A 68 2.01 -7.46 15.45
CA LEU A 68 1.10 -8.56 15.75
C LEU A 68 -0.22 -8.07 16.34
N VAL A 69 -0.19 -7.11 17.27
CA VAL A 69 -1.41 -6.51 17.83
C VAL A 69 -2.22 -5.84 16.73
N PHE A 70 -1.55 -5.08 15.84
CA PHE A 70 -2.20 -4.44 14.69
C PHE A 70 -2.77 -5.47 13.72
N PHE A 71 -2.01 -6.52 13.39
CA PHE A 71 -2.45 -7.61 12.50
C PHE A 71 -3.71 -8.29 13.04
N LEU A 72 -3.71 -8.71 14.30
CA LEU A 72 -4.84 -9.44 14.90
C LEU A 72 -6.10 -8.57 14.98
N SER A 73 -5.96 -7.27 15.32
CA SER A 73 -7.10 -6.35 15.35
C SER A 73 -7.67 -6.12 13.94
N SER A 74 -6.82 -5.96 12.94
CA SER A 74 -7.24 -5.78 11.54
C SER A 74 -7.85 -7.06 10.97
N LEU A 75 -7.36 -8.24 11.37
CA LEU A 75 -7.87 -9.53 10.95
C LEU A 75 -9.34 -9.74 11.38
N GLY A 76 -9.71 -9.34 12.60
CA GLY A 76 -11.10 -9.41 13.06
C GLY A 76 -12.05 -8.64 12.15
N LEU A 77 -11.68 -7.43 11.74
CA LEU A 77 -12.47 -6.61 10.82
C LEU A 77 -12.45 -7.16 9.40
N PHE A 78 -11.29 -7.67 8.93
CA PHE A 78 -11.17 -8.30 7.61
C PHE A 78 -12.12 -9.47 7.43
N LEU A 79 -12.26 -10.35 8.41
CA LEU A 79 -13.17 -11.51 8.35
C LEU A 79 -14.64 -11.11 8.23
N LEU A 80 -15.04 -9.92 8.71
CA LEU A 80 -16.38 -9.39 8.56
C LEU A 80 -16.57 -8.59 7.25
N ASN A 81 -15.50 -7.97 6.75
CA ASN A 81 -15.52 -7.21 5.51
C ASN A 81 -15.38 -8.12 4.27
N PHE A 82 -14.46 -9.09 4.30
CA PHE A 82 -14.20 -9.98 3.17
C PHE A 82 -14.75 -11.39 3.42
N PRO A 83 -15.41 -12.02 2.44
CA PRO A 83 -15.73 -11.49 1.11
C PRO A 83 -17.08 -10.75 1.01
N TRP A 84 -17.91 -10.74 2.04
CA TRP A 84 -19.32 -10.35 1.94
C TRP A 84 -19.62 -8.86 2.15
N GLY A 85 -18.65 -8.05 2.56
CA GLY A 85 -18.86 -6.63 2.82
C GLY A 85 -19.88 -6.34 3.93
N LYS A 86 -19.91 -7.17 4.99
CA LYS A 86 -20.88 -7.00 6.12
C LYS A 86 -20.61 -5.74 6.93
N ILE A 87 -19.32 -5.37 7.07
CA ILE A 87 -18.88 -4.16 7.75
C ILE A 87 -17.83 -3.49 6.87
N PHE A 88 -17.88 -2.18 6.77
CA PHE A 88 -16.92 -1.39 6.01
C PHE A 88 -15.95 -0.69 6.96
N LEU A 89 -14.70 -0.53 6.50
CA LEU A 89 -13.64 0.15 7.23
C LEU A 89 -13.96 1.64 7.43
N GLY A 90 -14.45 2.28 6.37
CA GLY A 90 -14.75 3.72 6.32
C GLY A 90 -13.49 4.58 6.37
N ASP A 91 -13.63 5.86 6.04
CA ASP A 91 -12.51 6.79 5.94
C ASP A 91 -11.67 6.85 7.22
N GLY A 92 -12.32 6.93 8.39
CA GLY A 92 -11.63 6.97 9.68
C GLY A 92 -10.79 5.72 9.94
N GLY A 93 -11.32 4.54 9.60
CA GLY A 93 -10.60 3.28 9.72
C GLY A 93 -9.43 3.19 8.73
N ALA A 94 -9.63 3.59 7.48
CA ALA A 94 -8.58 3.60 6.47
C ALA A 94 -7.42 4.54 6.84
N TYR A 95 -7.74 5.76 7.31
CA TYR A 95 -6.73 6.70 7.82
C TYR A 95 -6.00 6.14 9.04
N PHE A 96 -6.71 5.53 9.97
CA PHE A 96 -6.09 4.89 11.15
C PHE A 96 -5.10 3.79 10.74
N GLN A 97 -5.49 2.93 9.79
CA GLN A 97 -4.63 1.85 9.26
C GLN A 97 -3.33 2.42 8.68
N GLY A 98 -3.43 3.36 7.75
CA GLY A 98 -2.27 3.97 7.11
C GLY A 98 -1.38 4.73 8.09
N HIS A 99 -1.98 5.46 9.04
CA HIS A 99 -1.25 6.21 10.06
C HIS A 99 -0.45 5.29 10.98
N CYS A 100 -1.10 4.29 11.58
CA CYS A 100 -0.43 3.36 12.50
C CYS A 100 0.70 2.60 11.80
N LEU A 101 0.44 2.06 10.60
CA LEU A 101 1.45 1.31 9.85
C LEU A 101 2.65 2.18 9.45
N SER A 102 2.42 3.44 9.06
CA SER A 102 3.52 4.36 8.73
C SER A 102 4.42 4.64 9.93
N TRP A 103 3.84 4.84 11.13
CA TRP A 103 4.62 5.05 12.35
C TRP A 103 5.34 3.81 12.83
N ILE A 104 4.73 2.63 12.72
CA ILE A 104 5.40 1.35 13.01
C ILE A 104 6.60 1.16 12.07
N ALA A 105 6.44 1.47 10.78
CA ALA A 105 7.52 1.37 9.80
C ALA A 105 8.67 2.36 10.08
N ILE A 106 8.36 3.60 10.46
CA ILE A 106 9.37 4.59 10.89
C ILE A 106 10.10 4.10 12.14
N LEU A 107 9.37 3.60 13.13
CA LEU A 107 9.96 3.05 14.35
C LEU A 107 10.92 1.90 14.02
N LEU A 108 10.53 1.00 13.12
CA LEU A 108 11.37 -0.10 12.65
C LEU A 108 12.66 0.40 12.02
N LEU A 109 12.60 1.38 11.10
CA LEU A 109 13.77 1.97 10.45
C LEU A 109 14.71 2.68 11.43
N VAL A 110 14.15 3.46 12.38
CA VAL A 110 14.97 4.20 13.36
C VAL A 110 15.71 3.26 14.31
N ARG A 111 15.10 2.15 14.67
CA ARG A 111 15.65 1.17 15.61
C ARG A 111 16.61 0.19 14.96
N ASN A 112 16.51 -0.01 13.66
CA ASN A 112 17.29 -1.00 12.91
C ASN A 112 17.91 -0.37 11.65
N PRO A 113 19.09 0.31 11.82
CA PRO A 113 19.74 1.05 10.73
C PRO A 113 20.17 0.20 9.53
N GLU A 114 20.24 -1.12 9.69
CA GLU A 114 20.53 -2.07 8.61
C GLU A 114 19.37 -2.23 7.61
N ILE A 115 18.14 -1.82 7.98
CA ILE A 115 16.99 -1.92 7.09
C ILE A 115 16.99 -0.74 6.13
N THR A 116 16.91 -1.03 4.83
CA THR A 116 16.82 0.04 3.83
C THR A 116 15.41 0.61 3.73
N ALA A 117 15.29 1.93 3.60
CA ALA A 117 14.01 2.62 3.37
C ALA A 117 13.32 2.14 2.08
N TRP A 118 14.06 1.67 1.07
CA TRP A 118 13.51 1.10 -0.16
C TRP A 118 12.74 -0.20 0.08
N SER A 119 13.16 -1.02 1.04
CA SER A 119 12.41 -2.23 1.40
C SER A 119 11.07 -1.88 2.06
N ILE A 120 11.05 -0.85 2.89
CA ILE A 120 9.82 -0.35 3.48
C ILE A 120 8.89 0.22 2.38
N LEU A 121 9.43 0.97 1.42
CA LEU A 121 8.66 1.43 0.25
C LEU A 121 8.10 0.27 -0.58
N LEU A 122 8.81 -0.85 -0.69
CA LEU A 122 8.29 -2.07 -1.33
C LEU A 122 7.10 -2.68 -0.56
N ILE A 123 7.14 -2.67 0.78
CA ILE A 123 6.00 -3.15 1.59
C ILE A 123 4.77 -2.25 1.40
N PHE A 124 4.98 -0.94 1.27
CA PHE A 124 3.92 0.05 1.00
C PHE A 124 3.72 0.30 -0.51
N PHE A 125 4.27 -0.53 -1.39
CA PHE A 125 4.30 -0.29 -2.83
C PHE A 125 2.92 0.03 -3.39
N TRP A 126 1.94 -0.84 -3.16
CA TRP A 126 0.62 -0.71 -3.76
C TRP A 126 -0.09 0.60 -3.39
N PRO A 127 -0.33 0.90 -2.09
CA PRO A 127 -1.03 2.13 -1.73
C PRO A 127 -0.29 3.39 -2.17
N VAL A 128 1.04 3.42 -2.04
CA VAL A 128 1.85 4.59 -2.42
C VAL A 128 1.84 4.81 -3.92
N VAL A 129 2.10 3.77 -4.72
CA VAL A 129 2.18 3.88 -6.18
C VAL A 129 0.80 4.22 -6.77
N GLU A 130 -0.27 3.58 -6.30
CA GLU A 130 -1.63 3.88 -6.73
C GLU A 130 -1.97 5.37 -6.52
N THR A 131 -1.64 5.91 -5.35
CA THR A 131 -1.94 7.30 -4.99
C THR A 131 -1.08 8.27 -5.79
N VAL A 132 0.24 8.08 -5.81
CA VAL A 132 1.16 8.97 -6.53
C VAL A 132 0.85 8.97 -8.03
N PHE A 133 0.61 7.79 -8.62
CA PHE A 133 0.25 7.67 -10.02
C PHE A 133 -1.10 8.34 -10.34
N SER A 134 -2.09 8.21 -9.45
CA SER A 134 -3.38 8.88 -9.59
C SER A 134 -3.22 10.40 -9.58
N ILE A 135 -2.43 10.95 -8.65
CA ILE A 135 -2.12 12.39 -8.59
C ILE A 135 -1.44 12.84 -9.89
N TYR A 136 -0.38 12.13 -10.31
CA TYR A 136 0.34 12.44 -11.57
C TYR A 136 -0.61 12.46 -12.78
N ARG A 137 -1.41 11.41 -12.94
CA ARG A 137 -2.38 11.28 -14.03
C ARG A 137 -3.40 12.41 -14.05
N ARG A 138 -3.91 12.82 -12.88
CA ARG A 138 -4.89 13.91 -12.75
C ARG A 138 -4.26 15.27 -13.09
N LEU A 139 -3.06 15.53 -12.62
CA LEU A 139 -2.31 16.74 -12.95
C LEU A 139 -2.06 16.82 -14.47
N TYR A 140 -1.62 15.73 -15.08
CA TYR A 140 -1.39 15.66 -16.52
C TYR A 140 -2.68 15.92 -17.33
N LYS A 141 -3.83 15.38 -16.87
CA LYS A 141 -5.13 15.59 -17.52
C LYS A 141 -5.80 16.90 -17.12
N LYS A 142 -5.18 17.74 -16.31
CA LYS A 142 -5.74 18.99 -15.77
C LYS A 142 -7.12 18.80 -15.14
N LYS A 143 -7.36 17.65 -14.50
CA LYS A 143 -8.61 17.36 -13.79
C LYS A 143 -8.57 17.98 -12.39
N PRO A 144 -9.60 18.77 -11.97
CA PRO A 144 -9.64 19.35 -10.63
C PRO A 144 -9.71 18.28 -9.54
N ALA A 145 -9.10 18.57 -8.38
CA ALA A 145 -9.05 17.64 -7.25
C ALA A 145 -10.44 17.34 -6.65
N SER A 146 -11.42 18.25 -6.85
CA SER A 146 -12.78 18.13 -6.34
C SER A 146 -13.64 17.06 -7.04
N ILE A 147 -13.22 16.58 -8.22
CA ILE A 147 -13.97 15.55 -8.95
C ILE A 147 -13.48 14.18 -8.47
N ALA A 148 -14.41 13.29 -8.09
CA ALA A 148 -14.08 11.92 -7.71
C ALA A 148 -13.33 11.19 -8.84
N ASP A 149 -12.23 10.53 -8.49
CA ASP A 149 -11.47 9.72 -9.43
C ASP A 149 -12.07 8.31 -9.53
N ARG A 150 -12.43 7.90 -10.73
CA ARG A 150 -12.94 6.54 -11.03
C ARG A 150 -11.97 5.73 -11.89
N GLU A 151 -10.73 6.21 -12.03
CA GLU A 151 -9.73 5.57 -12.86
C GLU A 151 -8.62 4.91 -12.01
N HIS A 152 -8.90 4.54 -10.75
CA HIS A 152 -7.97 3.77 -9.93
C HIS A 152 -7.83 2.35 -10.48
N PHE A 153 -6.65 1.75 -10.32
CA PHE A 153 -6.38 0.42 -10.86
C PHE A 153 -7.39 -0.63 -10.35
N HIS A 154 -7.69 -0.62 -9.07
CA HIS A 154 -8.66 -1.54 -8.48
C HIS A 154 -10.08 -1.35 -9.05
N GLN A 155 -10.46 -0.11 -9.40
CA GLN A 155 -11.75 0.17 -10.04
C GLN A 155 -11.79 -0.35 -11.48
N LEU A 156 -10.69 -0.20 -12.24
CA LEU A 156 -10.58 -0.76 -13.59
C LEU A 156 -10.67 -2.30 -13.55
N VAL A 157 -10.04 -2.94 -12.57
CA VAL A 157 -10.17 -4.41 -12.38
C VAL A 157 -11.63 -4.77 -12.10
N PHE A 158 -12.28 -4.10 -11.16
CA PHE A 158 -13.67 -4.35 -10.81
C PHE A 158 -14.62 -4.16 -12.00
N ASP A 159 -14.50 -3.06 -12.75
CA ASP A 159 -15.34 -2.79 -13.91
C ASP A 159 -15.16 -3.86 -14.99
N LYS A 160 -13.94 -4.35 -15.19
CA LYS A 160 -13.67 -5.43 -16.13
C LYS A 160 -14.30 -6.75 -15.67
N ILE A 161 -14.15 -7.11 -14.39
CA ILE A 161 -14.73 -8.34 -13.82
C ILE A 161 -16.24 -8.32 -13.88
N ARG A 162 -16.88 -7.21 -13.51
CA ARG A 162 -18.34 -7.06 -13.52
C ARG A 162 -18.96 -7.26 -14.90
N ASN A 163 -18.21 -7.01 -15.99
CA ASN A 163 -18.70 -7.18 -17.36
C ASN A 163 -18.75 -8.65 -17.81
N PHE A 164 -18.13 -9.60 -17.11
CA PHE A 164 -18.27 -11.01 -17.43
C PHE A 164 -19.66 -11.52 -16.99
N LYS A 165 -20.30 -12.31 -17.86
CA LYS A 165 -21.66 -12.84 -17.61
C LYS A 165 -21.84 -13.50 -16.24
N PHE A 166 -20.81 -14.23 -15.78
CA PHE A 166 -20.82 -14.93 -14.49
C PHE A 166 -20.96 -13.99 -13.28
N PHE A 167 -20.51 -12.71 -13.39
CA PHE A 167 -20.48 -11.75 -12.29
C PHE A 167 -21.61 -10.69 -12.39
N GLN A 168 -22.37 -10.65 -13.49
CA GLN A 168 -23.39 -9.62 -13.73
C GLN A 168 -24.50 -9.62 -12.66
N ASP A 169 -24.88 -10.81 -12.19
CA ASP A 169 -25.97 -10.98 -11.21
C ASP A 169 -25.48 -10.90 -9.75
N ASN A 170 -24.17 -10.84 -9.51
CA ASN A 170 -23.62 -10.80 -8.15
C ASN A 170 -22.45 -9.80 -8.02
N SER A 171 -22.82 -8.54 -7.84
CA SER A 171 -21.85 -7.44 -7.72
C SER A 171 -20.93 -7.56 -6.49
N THR A 172 -21.42 -8.13 -5.38
CA THR A 172 -20.61 -8.35 -4.16
C THR A 172 -19.52 -9.39 -4.42
N PHE A 173 -19.87 -10.46 -5.14
CA PHE A 173 -18.89 -11.47 -5.50
C PHE A 173 -17.85 -10.94 -6.51
N ALA A 174 -18.29 -10.16 -7.51
CA ALA A 174 -17.38 -9.46 -8.44
C ALA A 174 -16.39 -8.55 -7.71
N ASN A 175 -16.88 -7.81 -6.70
CA ASN A 175 -16.07 -6.91 -5.89
C ASN A 175 -14.96 -7.67 -5.14
N SER A 176 -15.33 -8.70 -4.39
CA SER A 176 -14.38 -9.50 -3.61
C SER A 176 -13.42 -10.31 -4.48
N PHE A 177 -13.89 -10.80 -5.63
CA PHE A 177 -13.05 -11.50 -6.60
C PHE A 177 -12.02 -10.57 -7.23
N SER A 178 -12.35 -9.28 -7.43
CA SER A 178 -11.40 -8.27 -7.89
C SER A 178 -10.24 -8.07 -6.89
N THR A 179 -10.54 -8.03 -5.59
CA THR A 179 -9.51 -8.00 -4.54
C THR A 179 -8.59 -9.22 -4.62
N PHE A 180 -9.16 -10.41 -4.79
CA PHE A 180 -8.39 -11.65 -4.92
C PHE A 180 -7.43 -11.62 -6.12
N LEU A 181 -7.84 -11.06 -7.26
CA LEU A 181 -6.99 -10.90 -8.45
C LEU A 181 -5.86 -9.87 -8.26
N ILE A 182 -6.10 -8.85 -7.43
CA ILE A 182 -5.10 -7.82 -7.12
C ILE A 182 -4.07 -8.32 -6.09
N LEU A 183 -4.42 -9.33 -5.29
CA LEU A 183 -3.60 -9.87 -4.20
C LEU A 183 -2.13 -10.14 -4.59
N PRO A 184 -1.80 -10.78 -5.74
CA PRO A 184 -0.41 -10.96 -6.13
C PRO A 184 0.34 -9.65 -6.33
N ALA A 185 -0.33 -8.60 -6.79
CA ALA A 185 0.29 -7.31 -7.11
C ALA A 185 0.75 -6.54 -5.86
N PHE A 186 0.15 -6.76 -4.69
CA PHE A 186 0.63 -6.15 -3.44
C PHE A 186 1.46 -7.11 -2.57
N ILE A 187 1.30 -8.42 -2.71
CA ILE A 187 2.12 -9.41 -1.98
C ILE A 187 3.52 -9.53 -2.60
N THR A 188 3.63 -9.55 -3.94
CA THR A 188 4.93 -9.70 -4.61
C THR A 188 5.97 -8.65 -4.22
N PRO A 189 5.66 -7.33 -4.20
CA PRO A 189 6.60 -6.32 -3.73
C PRO A 189 7.06 -6.56 -2.29
N SER A 190 6.13 -6.96 -1.41
CA SER A 190 6.42 -7.22 0.00
C SER A 190 7.30 -8.46 0.21
N LEU A 191 7.13 -9.51 -0.60
CA LEU A 191 8.03 -10.68 -0.62
C LEU A 191 9.44 -10.29 -1.05
N LEU A 192 9.56 -9.46 -2.10
CA LEU A 192 10.85 -8.96 -2.56
C LEU A 192 11.51 -8.02 -1.53
N ALA A 193 10.71 -7.29 -0.75
CA ALA A 193 11.20 -6.51 0.37
C ALA A 193 11.88 -7.38 1.42
N LEU A 194 11.36 -8.58 1.73
CA LEU A 194 12.02 -9.52 2.64
C LEU A 194 13.39 -10.01 2.12
N VAL A 195 13.48 -10.24 0.80
CA VAL A 195 14.72 -10.72 0.18
C VAL A 195 15.80 -9.63 0.21
N PHE A 196 15.41 -8.37 0.07
CA PHE A 196 16.33 -7.24 -0.08
C PHE A 196 16.22 -6.21 1.06
N TYR A 197 15.77 -6.64 2.27
CA TYR A 197 15.49 -5.69 3.36
C TYR A 197 16.72 -4.88 3.80
N ASN A 198 17.93 -5.40 3.60
CA ASN A 198 19.18 -4.77 3.96
C ASN A 198 20.09 -4.46 2.75
N VAL A 199 19.58 -4.55 1.52
CA VAL A 199 20.36 -4.31 0.29
C VAL A 199 19.74 -3.17 -0.52
N THR A 200 20.13 -1.93 -0.21
CA THR A 200 19.55 -0.69 -0.75
C THR A 200 19.44 -0.67 -2.26
N MET A 201 20.54 -0.98 -2.98
CA MET A 201 20.56 -0.91 -4.44
C MET A 201 19.56 -1.90 -5.08
N ASN A 202 19.52 -3.13 -4.57
CA ASN A 202 18.63 -4.16 -5.11
C ASN A 202 17.15 -3.80 -4.82
N ALA A 203 16.85 -3.36 -3.61
CA ALA A 203 15.50 -2.92 -3.26
C ALA A 203 15.03 -1.74 -4.12
N ALA A 204 15.92 -0.76 -4.38
CA ALA A 204 15.62 0.37 -5.26
C ALA A 204 15.38 -0.05 -6.71
N ILE A 205 16.22 -0.92 -7.27
CA ILE A 205 16.05 -1.45 -8.64
C ILE A 205 14.73 -2.20 -8.74
N VAL A 206 14.42 -3.08 -7.78
CA VAL A 206 13.16 -3.83 -7.75
C VAL A 206 11.97 -2.88 -7.69
N PHE A 207 12.02 -1.85 -6.86
CA PHE A 207 10.95 -0.83 -6.79
C PHE A 207 10.71 -0.18 -8.15
N LEU A 208 11.77 0.26 -8.85
CA LEU A 208 11.66 0.89 -10.16
C LEU A 208 11.12 -0.06 -11.24
N VAL A 209 11.56 -1.32 -11.24
CA VAL A 209 11.05 -2.35 -12.16
C VAL A 209 9.56 -2.59 -11.92
N LEU A 210 9.14 -2.75 -10.67
CA LEU A 210 7.73 -2.97 -10.33
C LEU A 210 6.88 -1.74 -10.65
N LEU A 211 7.41 -0.52 -10.46
CA LEU A 211 6.73 0.71 -10.86
C LEU A 211 6.51 0.76 -12.38
N ALA A 212 7.52 0.41 -13.18
CA ALA A 212 7.38 0.33 -14.63
C ALA A 212 6.34 -0.71 -15.05
N LEU A 213 6.34 -1.89 -14.42
CA LEU A 213 5.34 -2.94 -14.65
C LEU A 213 3.94 -2.50 -14.27
N TYR A 214 3.78 -1.80 -13.13
CA TYR A 214 2.49 -1.23 -12.72
C TYR A 214 1.95 -0.26 -13.76
N ILE A 215 2.77 0.70 -14.22
CA ILE A 215 2.39 1.69 -15.22
C ILE A 215 2.01 1.01 -16.54
N PHE A 216 2.82 0.05 -17.00
CA PHE A 216 2.54 -0.72 -18.21
C PHE A 216 1.21 -1.47 -18.11
N THR A 217 1.00 -2.21 -17.02
CA THR A 217 -0.23 -2.98 -16.78
C THR A 217 -1.46 -2.08 -16.70
N TYR A 218 -1.33 -0.92 -16.04
CA TYR A 218 -2.40 0.07 -15.96
C TYR A 218 -2.85 0.53 -17.35
N TYR A 219 -1.91 0.94 -18.20
CA TYR A 219 -2.26 1.42 -19.55
C TYR A 219 -2.79 0.30 -20.44
N ARG A 220 -2.25 -0.91 -20.34
CA ARG A 220 -2.78 -2.10 -21.04
C ARG A 220 -4.22 -2.40 -20.62
N MET A 221 -4.49 -2.34 -19.32
CA MET A 221 -5.85 -2.55 -18.81
C MET A 221 -6.80 -1.45 -19.30
N LYS A 222 -6.38 -0.20 -19.22
CA LYS A 222 -7.18 0.94 -19.67
C LYS A 222 -7.46 0.92 -21.17
N ALA A 223 -6.54 0.48 -22.01
CA ALA A 223 -6.72 0.34 -23.45
C ALA A 223 -7.68 -0.79 -23.86
N SER A 224 -8.06 -1.66 -22.92
CA SER A 224 -8.96 -2.80 -23.16
C SER A 224 -10.43 -2.49 -22.85
N PHE A 225 -10.75 -1.23 -22.52
CA PHE A 225 -12.08 -0.66 -22.41
C PHE A 225 -12.41 0.18 -23.64
#